data_e987d3a6638d3c99bcae2e4e4d0e9846
#
_entry.id   e987d3a6638d3c99bcae2e4e4d0e9846
#
_cell.length_a   1.000
_cell.length_b   1.000
_cell.length_c   1.000
_cell.angle_alpha   90.00
_cell.angle_beta   90.00
_cell.angle_gamma   90.00
#
_symmetry.space_group_name_H-M   'P 1'
#
loop_
_entity.id
_entity.type
_entity.pdbx_description
1 polymer ?
#
loop_
_entity_poly.entity_id
_entity_poly.type
_entity_poly.pdbx_seq_one_letter_code
_entity_poly.pdbx_strand_id
1 'polypeptide(L)'
;MDTVHEEALAAAGVRADGTIDINAALRSLLEGLLNAVMDEQASELGVPRNGYRERSLDTCVGRVTLRIPKLREGTYFPEDVVARWSRTDTALASAVCDMWAAGISTRKVEAVASDLGLESMGRSRVSRLCEGLDGEVAELRGADLSSEEWPYLWLDATYVPCREAGAPRSVALVTAVACSGSARRRVVGIECIDTESYLSWRGFLLSLRSRGLLGVRLVVSDAHEGLVRAVRESLPGAAWQRCIAHLERNVLITLM
;
A
#
# COMPACT_ATOMS: atom_id res chain seq x y z
N MET A 1 -1.66 51.29 -1.55
CA MET A 1 -2.65 50.43 -2.27
C MET A 1 -2.01 49.18 -2.87
N ASP A 2 -0.67 49.19 -2.96
CA ASP A 2 0.07 48.11 -3.70
C ASP A 2 0.38 46.84 -2.87
N THR A 3 0.59 46.96 -1.56
CA THR A 3 0.95 45.82 -0.70
C THR A 3 -0.16 44.77 -0.53
N VAL A 4 -1.42 45.19 -0.44
CA VAL A 4 -2.57 44.26 -0.31
C VAL A 4 -2.83 43.52 -1.62
N HIS A 5 -2.57 44.17 -2.75
CA HIS A 5 -2.70 43.53 -4.07
C HIS A 5 -1.57 42.52 -4.33
N GLU A 6 -0.35 42.85 -3.96
CA GLU A 6 0.81 41.94 -4.03
C GLU A 6 0.64 40.73 -3.12
N GLU A 7 0.16 40.91 -1.89
CA GLU A 7 -0.14 39.79 -0.98
C GLU A 7 -1.27 38.88 -1.52
N ALA A 8 -2.31 39.46 -2.14
CA ALA A 8 -3.38 38.69 -2.76
C ALA A 8 -2.89 37.90 -3.97
N LEU A 9 -2.03 38.49 -4.81
CA LEU A 9 -1.42 37.81 -5.94
C LEU A 9 -0.44 36.70 -5.49
N ALA A 10 0.36 36.96 -4.48
CA ALA A 10 1.24 35.94 -3.91
C ALA A 10 0.44 34.78 -3.28
N ALA A 11 -0.66 35.07 -2.58
CA ALA A 11 -1.58 34.05 -2.08
C ALA A 11 -2.24 33.23 -3.20
N ALA A 12 -2.46 33.86 -4.36
CA ALA A 12 -2.96 33.19 -5.58
C ALA A 12 -1.86 32.46 -6.38
N GLY A 13 -0.61 32.41 -5.87
CA GLY A 13 0.50 31.73 -6.54
C GLY A 13 1.18 32.53 -7.65
N VAL A 14 0.95 33.84 -7.73
CA VAL A 14 1.62 34.72 -8.70
C VAL A 14 2.92 35.25 -8.08
N ARG A 15 4.06 35.00 -8.73
CA ARG A 15 5.37 35.49 -8.33
C ARG A 15 5.57 36.96 -8.72
N ALA A 16 6.55 37.62 -8.11
CA ALA A 16 6.88 39.02 -8.38
C ALA A 16 7.27 39.30 -9.86
N ASP A 17 7.74 38.30 -10.58
CA ASP A 17 8.03 38.36 -12.01
C ASP A 17 6.83 38.11 -12.93
N GLY A 18 5.64 37.95 -12.35
CA GLY A 18 4.38 37.67 -13.08
C GLY A 18 4.20 36.22 -13.48
N THR A 19 5.14 35.32 -13.15
CA THR A 19 4.99 33.88 -13.39
C THR A 19 4.07 33.26 -12.36
N ILE A 20 3.34 32.20 -12.76
CA ILE A 20 2.42 31.48 -11.88
C ILE A 20 3.11 30.27 -11.28
N ASP A 21 3.16 30.19 -9.95
CA ASP A 21 3.46 28.96 -9.25
C ASP A 21 2.19 28.11 -9.16
N ILE A 22 2.08 27.15 -10.07
CA ILE A 22 0.89 26.30 -10.20
C ILE A 22 0.60 25.54 -8.88
N ASN A 23 1.63 25.05 -8.20
CA ASN A 23 1.43 24.32 -6.94
C ASN A 23 0.93 25.25 -5.82
N ALA A 24 1.45 26.48 -5.73
CA ALA A 24 0.98 27.45 -4.77
C ALA A 24 -0.47 27.89 -5.09
N ALA A 25 -0.80 28.10 -6.35
CA ALA A 25 -2.15 28.44 -6.78
C ALA A 25 -3.15 27.30 -6.49
N LEU A 26 -2.80 26.07 -6.82
CA LEU A 26 -3.65 24.89 -6.54
C LEU A 26 -3.83 24.67 -5.04
N ARG A 27 -2.77 24.87 -4.24
CA ARG A 27 -2.85 24.79 -2.79
C ARG A 27 -3.82 25.83 -2.19
N SER A 28 -3.71 27.08 -2.62
CA SER A 28 -4.60 28.15 -2.19
C SER A 28 -6.06 27.87 -2.58
N LEU A 29 -6.31 27.42 -3.80
CA LEU A 29 -7.64 27.03 -4.26
C LEU A 29 -8.20 25.85 -3.46
N LEU A 30 -7.39 24.81 -3.23
CA LEU A 30 -7.80 23.63 -2.46
C LEU A 30 -8.11 24.01 -1.01
N GLU A 31 -7.26 24.83 -0.37
CA GLU A 31 -7.48 25.32 1.01
C GLU A 31 -8.77 26.11 1.10
N GLY A 32 -9.01 27.04 0.16
CA GLY A 32 -10.23 27.82 0.09
C GLY A 32 -11.48 26.96 -0.09
N LEU A 33 -11.44 26.00 -1.04
CA LEU A 33 -12.55 25.10 -1.31
C LEU A 33 -12.89 24.22 -0.10
N LEU A 34 -11.88 23.57 0.50
CA LEU A 34 -12.10 22.68 1.64
C LEU A 34 -12.66 23.45 2.85
N ASN A 35 -12.16 24.65 3.11
CA ASN A 35 -12.67 25.50 4.19
C ASN A 35 -14.10 25.95 3.92
N ALA A 36 -14.46 26.30 2.67
CA ALA A 36 -15.81 26.67 2.30
C ALA A 36 -16.80 25.49 2.46
N VAL A 37 -16.41 24.28 2.03
CA VAL A 37 -17.24 23.06 2.20
C VAL A 37 -17.47 22.78 3.70
N MET A 38 -16.44 22.86 4.54
CA MET A 38 -16.59 22.64 5.98
C MET A 38 -17.48 23.70 6.64
N ASP A 39 -17.39 24.94 6.17
CA ASP A 39 -18.26 26.02 6.65
C ASP A 39 -19.72 25.79 6.29
N GLU A 40 -20.01 25.31 5.07
CA GLU A 40 -21.37 25.00 4.65
C GLU A 40 -21.93 23.80 5.43
N GLN A 41 -21.20 22.70 5.52
CA GLN A 41 -21.62 21.53 6.30
C GLN A 41 -21.91 21.88 7.78
N ALA A 42 -21.07 22.73 8.39
CA ALA A 42 -21.30 23.18 9.76
C ALA A 42 -22.52 24.11 9.89
N SER A 43 -22.85 24.88 8.83
CA SER A 43 -24.05 25.74 8.79
C SER A 43 -25.33 24.93 8.69
N GLU A 44 -25.34 23.85 7.91
CA GLU A 44 -26.47 22.94 7.77
C GLU A 44 -26.91 22.29 9.10
N LEU A 45 -25.98 22.16 10.06
CA LEU A 45 -26.30 21.64 11.39
C LEU A 45 -27.14 22.59 12.25
N GLY A 46 -27.29 23.85 11.85
CA GLY A 46 -28.13 24.84 12.53
C GLY A 46 -27.68 25.23 13.94
N VAL A 47 -26.45 24.85 14.34
CA VAL A 47 -25.90 25.16 15.68
C VAL A 47 -24.95 26.36 15.60
N PRO A 48 -25.05 27.34 16.50
CA PRO A 48 -24.15 28.49 16.53
C PRO A 48 -22.67 28.07 16.66
N ARG A 49 -21.80 28.73 15.91
CA ARG A 49 -20.36 28.46 15.91
C ARG A 49 -19.66 29.12 17.09
N ASN A 50 -18.56 28.54 17.53
CA ASN A 50 -17.67 29.05 18.58
C ASN A 50 -16.20 29.07 18.05
N GLY A 51 -15.99 29.75 16.91
CA GLY A 51 -14.69 29.88 16.29
C GLY A 51 -14.27 28.65 15.45
N TYR A 52 -12.96 28.53 15.27
CA TYR A 52 -12.36 27.46 14.43
C TYR A 52 -11.25 26.73 15.18
N ARG A 53 -10.97 25.52 14.73
CA ARG A 53 -9.78 24.77 15.11
C ARG A 53 -8.93 24.56 13.85
N GLU A 54 -7.71 25.03 13.87
CA GLU A 54 -6.79 24.82 12.77
C GLU A 54 -6.19 23.41 12.79
N ARG A 55 -6.05 22.84 11.61
CA ARG A 55 -5.43 21.54 11.40
C ARG A 55 -4.68 21.55 10.07
N SER A 56 -3.40 21.17 10.08
CA SER A 56 -2.64 20.99 8.86
C SER A 56 -2.95 19.63 8.22
N LEU A 57 -3.11 19.63 6.88
CA LEU A 57 -3.25 18.46 6.05
C LEU A 57 -2.17 18.50 4.95
N ASP A 58 -1.37 17.46 4.83
CA ASP A 58 -0.40 17.30 3.76
C ASP A 58 -1.09 16.64 2.56
N THR A 59 -1.05 17.31 1.41
CA THR A 59 -1.68 16.89 0.14
C THR A 59 -0.64 16.79 -0.96
N CYS A 60 -1.02 16.26 -2.12
CA CYS A 60 -0.14 16.17 -3.31
C CYS A 60 0.30 17.54 -3.87
N VAL A 61 -0.38 18.63 -3.49
CA VAL A 61 -0.02 20.01 -3.88
C VAL A 61 0.67 20.80 -2.77
N GLY A 62 1.03 20.13 -1.67
CA GLY A 62 1.67 20.72 -0.50
C GLY A 62 0.76 20.75 0.73
N ARG A 63 1.23 21.42 1.78
CA ARG A 63 0.48 21.54 3.05
C ARG A 63 -0.60 22.60 2.95
N VAL A 64 -1.84 22.23 3.32
CA VAL A 64 -2.99 23.12 3.46
C VAL A 64 -3.40 23.24 4.92
N THR A 65 -4.01 24.37 5.29
CA THR A 65 -4.52 24.63 6.64
C THR A 65 -6.04 24.55 6.64
N LEU A 66 -6.58 23.54 7.28
CA LEU A 66 -8.01 23.36 7.46
C LEU A 66 -8.47 24.17 8.68
N ARG A 67 -9.50 25.00 8.52
CA ARG A 67 -10.16 25.76 9.58
C ARG A 67 -11.47 25.07 9.91
N ILE A 68 -11.40 24.05 10.78
CA ILE A 68 -12.54 23.23 11.17
C ILE A 68 -13.46 24.02 12.12
N PRO A 69 -14.73 24.30 11.76
CA PRO A 69 -15.66 24.99 12.61
C PRO A 69 -15.87 24.31 13.96
N LYS A 70 -15.90 25.07 15.04
CA LYS A 70 -16.30 24.60 16.37
C LYS A 70 -17.75 25.01 16.60
N LEU A 71 -18.58 24.06 17.01
CA LEU A 71 -19.96 24.32 17.42
C LEU A 71 -20.02 24.68 18.92
N ARG A 72 -21.00 25.46 19.33
CA ARG A 72 -21.28 25.74 20.76
C ARG A 72 -21.78 24.51 21.48
N GLU A 73 -22.60 23.69 20.79
CA GLU A 73 -23.14 22.45 21.30
C GLU A 73 -22.87 21.34 20.27
N GLY A 74 -22.43 20.15 20.73
CA GLY A 74 -22.07 19.04 19.87
C GLY A 74 -20.63 19.13 19.33
N THR A 75 -20.34 18.28 18.38
CA THR A 75 -19.02 18.18 17.74
C THR A 75 -19.20 18.03 16.24
N TYR A 76 -18.54 18.91 15.47
CA TYR A 76 -18.41 18.75 14.02
C TYR A 76 -17.01 18.24 13.69
N PHE A 77 -16.94 17.25 12.80
CA PHE A 77 -15.71 16.76 12.22
C PHE A 77 -15.95 16.38 10.74
N PRO A 78 -15.15 16.91 9.79
CA PRO A 78 -15.33 16.68 8.35
C PRO A 78 -14.74 15.32 7.95
N GLU A 79 -15.46 14.21 8.21
CA GLU A 79 -14.98 12.84 7.92
C GLU A 79 -14.78 12.61 6.41
N ASP A 80 -15.54 13.34 5.57
CA ASP A 80 -15.45 13.29 4.10
C ASP A 80 -14.20 14.01 3.56
N VAL A 81 -13.61 14.91 4.36
CA VAL A 81 -12.44 15.73 3.97
C VAL A 81 -11.16 15.12 4.52
N VAL A 82 -11.19 14.65 5.77
CA VAL A 82 -10.00 14.17 6.46
C VAL A 82 -10.34 13.05 7.44
N ALA A 83 -9.58 11.97 7.39
CA ALA A 83 -9.72 10.90 8.37
C ALA A 83 -9.32 11.41 9.77
N ARG A 84 -10.05 10.97 10.82
CA ARG A 84 -9.66 11.24 12.21
C ARG A 84 -8.23 10.75 12.41
N TRP A 85 -7.40 11.50 13.07
CA TRP A 85 -6.00 11.17 13.38
C TRP A 85 -5.02 11.17 12.19
N SER A 86 -5.47 11.33 10.94
CA SER A 86 -4.57 11.50 9.80
C SER A 86 -4.23 12.98 9.57
N ARG A 87 -2.97 13.26 9.24
CA ARG A 87 -2.49 14.57 8.76
C ARG A 87 -2.03 14.49 7.31
N THR A 88 -2.31 13.40 6.65
CA THR A 88 -1.92 13.14 5.26
C THR A 88 -3.18 12.82 4.49
N ASP A 89 -3.33 13.43 3.33
CA ASP A 89 -4.37 13.10 2.38
C ASP A 89 -4.27 11.63 1.96
N THR A 90 -5.41 10.98 1.72
CA THR A 90 -5.48 9.56 1.36
C THR A 90 -4.75 9.27 0.05
N ALA A 91 -4.89 10.16 -0.95
CA ALA A 91 -4.21 10.00 -2.23
C ALA A 91 -2.68 10.08 -2.08
N LEU A 92 -2.19 11.01 -1.26
CA LEU A 92 -0.77 11.12 -0.96
C LEU A 92 -0.25 9.90 -0.17
N ALA A 93 -1.02 9.43 0.81
CA ALA A 93 -0.67 8.23 1.57
C ALA A 93 -0.56 7.00 0.66
N SER A 94 -1.54 6.81 -0.23
CA SER A 94 -1.52 5.74 -1.25
C SER A 94 -0.29 5.85 -2.14
N ALA A 95 -0.01 7.03 -2.71
CA ALA A 95 1.15 7.23 -3.58
C ALA A 95 2.48 6.91 -2.86
N VAL A 96 2.61 7.27 -1.58
CA VAL A 96 3.79 6.93 -0.76
C VAL A 96 3.90 5.41 -0.57
N CYS A 97 2.80 4.74 -0.27
CA CYS A 97 2.77 3.28 -0.12
C CYS A 97 3.09 2.57 -1.44
N ASP A 98 2.56 3.06 -2.57
CA ASP A 98 2.83 2.51 -3.91
C ASP A 98 4.30 2.66 -4.30
N MET A 99 4.90 3.83 -4.06
CA MET A 99 6.33 4.04 -4.27
C MET A 99 7.18 3.09 -3.43
N TRP A 100 6.81 2.90 -2.17
CA TRP A 100 7.52 1.99 -1.27
C TRP A 100 7.34 0.52 -1.70
N ALA A 101 6.13 0.10 -2.07
CA ALA A 101 5.83 -1.23 -2.59
C ALA A 101 6.58 -1.51 -3.91
N ALA A 102 6.79 -0.48 -4.75
CA ALA A 102 7.62 -0.55 -5.95
C ALA A 102 9.13 -0.63 -5.66
N GLY A 103 9.55 -0.70 -4.39
CA GLY A 103 10.95 -0.83 -3.97
C GLY A 103 11.72 0.49 -3.88
N ILE A 104 11.03 1.64 -3.93
CA ILE A 104 11.66 2.94 -3.73
C ILE A 104 12.01 3.11 -2.26
N SER A 105 13.29 3.37 -1.96
CA SER A 105 13.73 3.54 -0.57
C SER A 105 13.05 4.73 0.11
N THR A 106 12.82 4.64 1.43
CA THR A 106 12.22 5.73 2.22
C THR A 106 12.97 7.06 2.11
N ARG A 107 14.29 7.03 1.84
CA ARG A 107 15.09 8.24 1.57
C ARG A 107 14.72 8.90 0.24
N LYS A 108 14.48 8.09 -0.81
CA LYS A 108 14.05 8.62 -2.11
C LYS A 108 12.61 9.14 -2.04
N VAL A 109 11.74 8.46 -1.31
CA VAL A 109 10.37 8.93 -1.05
C VAL A 109 10.39 10.28 -0.30
N GLU A 110 11.23 10.41 0.75
CA GLU A 110 11.45 11.67 1.47
C GLU A 110 11.92 12.80 0.53
N ALA A 111 12.88 12.51 -0.38
CA ALA A 111 13.36 13.50 -1.34
C ALA A 111 12.24 13.96 -2.30
N VAL A 112 11.48 13.04 -2.88
CA VAL A 112 10.34 13.38 -3.75
C VAL A 112 9.29 14.18 -2.99
N ALA A 113 8.99 13.80 -1.75
CA ALA A 113 8.06 14.55 -0.90
C ALA A 113 8.56 15.98 -0.62
N SER A 114 9.87 16.14 -0.37
CA SER A 114 10.49 17.47 -0.18
C SER A 114 10.38 18.32 -1.45
N ASP A 115 10.61 17.75 -2.62
CA ASP A 115 10.48 18.43 -3.91
C ASP A 115 9.03 18.90 -4.17
N LEU A 116 8.05 18.20 -3.60
CA LEU A 116 6.63 18.58 -3.59
C LEU A 116 6.27 19.57 -2.48
N GLY A 117 7.24 20.08 -1.71
CA GLY A 117 7.00 21.01 -0.60
C GLY A 117 6.44 20.38 0.67
N LEU A 118 6.63 19.07 0.87
CA LEU A 118 6.15 18.30 2.01
C LEU A 118 7.28 18.02 3.02
N GLU A 119 7.86 19.06 3.59
CA GLU A 119 8.99 18.95 4.54
C GLU A 119 8.72 18.05 5.75
N SER A 120 7.44 17.82 6.10
CA SER A 120 7.05 16.94 7.21
C SER A 120 7.02 15.45 6.85
N MET A 121 7.26 15.07 5.59
CA MET A 121 7.24 13.68 5.12
C MET A 121 8.60 12.99 5.32
N GLY A 122 9.14 13.05 6.52
CA GLY A 122 10.37 12.36 6.88
C GLY A 122 10.22 10.82 6.90
N ARG A 123 11.35 10.10 6.86
CA ARG A 123 11.43 8.63 6.79
C ARG A 123 10.55 7.90 7.80
N SER A 124 10.50 8.36 9.04
CA SER A 124 9.65 7.76 10.09
C SER A 124 8.16 7.89 9.78
N ARG A 125 7.75 8.92 9.05
CA ARG A 125 6.36 9.10 8.64
C ARG A 125 6.03 8.21 7.44
N VAL A 126 6.91 8.10 6.47
CA VAL A 126 6.80 7.13 5.37
C VAL A 126 6.66 5.72 5.93
N SER A 127 7.52 5.32 6.86
CA SER A 127 7.45 4.01 7.51
C SER A 127 6.09 3.77 8.17
N ARG A 128 5.58 4.73 8.94
CA ARG A 128 4.25 4.61 9.58
C ARG A 128 3.08 4.54 8.59
N LEU A 129 3.16 5.23 7.46
CA LEU A 129 2.14 5.11 6.42
C LEU A 129 2.12 3.70 5.82
N CYS A 130 3.31 3.09 5.67
CA CYS A 130 3.45 1.74 5.13
C CYS A 130 3.09 0.63 6.14
N GLU A 131 3.02 0.92 7.44
CA GLU A 131 2.56 -0.03 8.48
C GLU A 131 1.12 -0.52 8.21
N GLY A 132 0.30 0.29 7.53
CA GLY A 132 -1.05 -0.12 7.10
C GLY A 132 -1.04 -1.35 6.18
N LEU A 133 0.01 -1.51 5.35
CA LEU A 133 0.18 -2.66 4.47
C LEU A 133 0.42 -3.96 5.24
N ASP A 134 1.00 -3.88 6.44
CA ASP A 134 1.21 -5.06 7.29
C ASP A 134 -0.13 -5.69 7.71
N GLY A 135 -1.16 -4.87 7.91
CA GLY A 135 -2.53 -5.32 8.17
C GLY A 135 -3.12 -6.09 7.00
N GLU A 136 -2.99 -5.58 5.78
CA GLU A 136 -3.48 -6.24 4.55
C GLU A 136 -2.75 -7.57 4.31
N VAL A 137 -1.44 -7.60 4.54
CA VAL A 137 -0.65 -8.84 4.46
C VAL A 137 -1.09 -9.84 5.53
N ALA A 138 -1.35 -9.39 6.76
CA ALA A 138 -1.82 -10.25 7.85
C ALA A 138 -3.22 -10.83 7.54
N GLU A 139 -4.14 -10.03 6.98
CA GLU A 139 -5.45 -10.50 6.51
C GLU A 139 -5.31 -11.56 5.41
N LEU A 140 -4.45 -11.32 4.42
CA LEU A 140 -4.18 -12.30 3.36
C LEU A 140 -3.61 -13.60 3.93
N ARG A 141 -2.68 -13.51 4.88
CA ARG A 141 -2.06 -14.67 5.54
C ARG A 141 -3.03 -15.44 6.44
N GLY A 142 -4.03 -14.78 7.01
CA GLY A 142 -5.06 -15.35 7.87
C GLY A 142 -6.37 -15.72 7.16
N ALA A 143 -6.52 -15.37 5.88
CA ALA A 143 -7.78 -15.54 5.16
C ALA A 143 -8.26 -17.00 5.15
N ASP A 144 -9.54 -17.21 5.42
CA ASP A 144 -10.20 -18.51 5.28
C ASP A 144 -10.30 -18.91 3.80
N LEU A 145 -9.91 -20.12 3.48
CA LEU A 145 -9.92 -20.70 2.14
C LEU A 145 -10.97 -21.79 1.96
N SER A 146 -11.74 -22.10 3.00
CA SER A 146 -12.70 -23.22 3.00
C SER A 146 -13.99 -22.94 2.22
N SER A 147 -14.22 -21.69 1.82
CA SER A 147 -15.46 -21.27 1.15
C SER A 147 -15.64 -21.83 -0.27
N GLU A 148 -14.59 -22.31 -0.91
CA GLU A 148 -14.62 -22.87 -2.25
C GLU A 148 -13.50 -23.89 -2.47
N GLU A 149 -13.61 -24.74 -3.51
CA GLU A 149 -12.57 -25.65 -3.92
C GLU A 149 -11.55 -24.95 -4.82
N TRP A 150 -10.27 -25.36 -4.67
CA TRP A 150 -9.12 -24.78 -5.38
C TRP A 150 -8.41 -25.84 -6.22
N PRO A 151 -8.96 -26.27 -7.36
CA PRO A 151 -8.41 -27.38 -8.15
C PRO A 151 -7.02 -27.12 -8.71
N TYR A 152 -6.62 -25.85 -8.88
CA TYR A 152 -5.31 -25.49 -9.45
C TYR A 152 -4.54 -24.61 -8.50
N LEU A 153 -3.26 -24.94 -8.27
CA LEU A 153 -2.36 -24.19 -7.38
C LEU A 153 -1.03 -23.94 -8.09
N TRP A 154 -0.61 -22.67 -8.13
CA TRP A 154 0.72 -22.26 -8.58
C TRP A 154 1.54 -21.87 -7.36
N LEU A 155 2.76 -22.43 -7.30
CA LEU A 155 3.74 -22.12 -6.25
C LEU A 155 4.98 -21.54 -6.89
N ASP A 156 5.48 -20.45 -6.34
CA ASP A 156 6.68 -19.76 -6.80
C ASP A 156 7.46 -19.20 -5.62
N ALA A 157 8.77 -19.05 -5.80
CA ALA A 157 9.65 -18.39 -4.85
C ALA A 157 10.53 -17.36 -5.56
N THR A 158 10.63 -16.19 -4.98
CA THR A 158 11.49 -15.11 -5.47
C THR A 158 12.42 -14.65 -4.36
N TYR A 159 13.73 -14.65 -4.61
CA TYR A 159 14.70 -14.14 -3.64
C TYR A 159 14.71 -12.63 -3.62
N VAL A 160 14.42 -12.07 -2.46
CA VAL A 160 14.36 -10.62 -2.24
C VAL A 160 15.50 -10.20 -1.31
N PRO A 161 16.34 -9.21 -1.72
CA PRO A 161 17.36 -8.68 -0.83
C PRO A 161 16.69 -7.90 0.30
N CYS A 162 17.03 -8.23 1.53
CA CYS A 162 16.57 -7.54 2.73
C CYS A 162 17.75 -7.20 3.66
N ARG A 163 17.46 -6.49 4.75
CA ARG A 163 18.42 -6.24 5.82
C ARG A 163 17.86 -6.72 7.14
N GLU A 164 18.57 -7.60 7.80
CA GLU A 164 18.25 -8.08 9.12
C GLU A 164 19.39 -7.73 10.09
N ALA A 165 19.06 -7.08 11.20
CA ALA A 165 20.04 -6.57 12.18
C ALA A 165 21.19 -5.74 11.54
N GLY A 166 20.89 -5.01 10.45
CA GLY A 166 21.85 -4.17 9.73
C GLY A 166 22.70 -4.89 8.69
N ALA A 167 22.70 -6.22 8.64
CA ALA A 167 23.41 -7.01 7.64
C ALA A 167 22.55 -7.26 6.39
N PRO A 168 23.15 -7.23 5.17
CA PRO A 168 22.45 -7.62 3.95
C PRO A 168 22.17 -9.13 3.99
N ARG A 169 20.94 -9.51 3.67
CA ARG A 169 20.47 -10.88 3.60
C ARG A 169 19.56 -11.05 2.38
N SER A 170 19.46 -12.26 1.86
CA SER A 170 18.46 -12.63 0.87
C SER A 170 17.48 -13.62 1.52
N VAL A 171 16.19 -13.36 1.39
CA VAL A 171 15.12 -14.25 1.85
C VAL A 171 14.29 -14.69 0.64
N ALA A 172 13.79 -15.90 0.66
CA ALA A 172 12.87 -16.36 -0.35
C ALA A 172 11.44 -15.94 0.03
N LEU A 173 10.83 -15.12 -0.81
CA LEU A 173 9.41 -14.79 -0.74
C LEU A 173 8.65 -15.88 -1.50
N VAL A 174 7.98 -16.75 -0.79
CA VAL A 174 7.16 -17.81 -1.39
C VAL A 174 5.73 -17.33 -1.56
N THR A 175 5.15 -17.64 -2.70
CA THR A 175 3.79 -17.26 -3.07
C THR A 175 2.98 -18.47 -3.52
N ALA A 176 1.69 -18.44 -3.18
CA ALA A 176 0.71 -19.41 -3.65
C ALA A 176 -0.45 -18.68 -4.33
N VAL A 177 -0.68 -18.99 -5.60
CA VAL A 177 -1.84 -18.52 -6.36
C VAL A 177 -2.74 -19.71 -6.63
N ALA A 178 -3.99 -19.64 -6.21
CA ALA A 178 -4.96 -20.69 -6.49
C ALA A 178 -6.01 -20.20 -7.50
N CYS A 179 -6.59 -21.15 -8.23
CA CYS A 179 -7.70 -20.92 -9.13
C CYS A 179 -8.88 -21.80 -8.72
N SER A 180 -10.03 -21.17 -8.50
CA SER A 180 -11.26 -21.87 -8.15
C SER A 180 -11.90 -22.56 -9.35
N GLY A 181 -12.90 -23.41 -9.10
CA GLY A 181 -13.70 -24.06 -10.14
C GLY A 181 -14.42 -23.06 -11.06
N SER A 182 -14.68 -21.84 -10.60
CA SER A 182 -15.24 -20.73 -11.38
C SER A 182 -14.19 -19.94 -12.19
N ALA A 183 -12.96 -20.45 -12.33
CA ALA A 183 -11.83 -19.81 -12.99
C ALA A 183 -11.35 -18.49 -12.35
N ARG A 184 -11.72 -18.21 -11.13
CA ARG A 184 -11.26 -17.04 -10.39
C ARG A 184 -9.90 -17.32 -9.76
N ARG A 185 -8.91 -16.49 -10.08
CA ARG A 185 -7.57 -16.56 -9.49
C ARG A 185 -7.46 -15.68 -8.26
N ARG A 186 -6.79 -16.19 -7.23
CA ARG A 186 -6.52 -15.45 -5.98
C ARG A 186 -5.14 -15.82 -5.44
N VAL A 187 -4.43 -14.84 -4.89
CA VAL A 187 -3.28 -15.10 -4.03
C VAL A 187 -3.83 -15.67 -2.72
N VAL A 188 -3.49 -16.90 -2.41
CA VAL A 188 -3.99 -17.62 -1.22
C VAL A 188 -2.92 -17.74 -0.14
N GLY A 189 -1.67 -17.45 -0.45
CA GLY A 189 -0.58 -17.47 0.52
C GLY A 189 0.63 -16.67 0.09
N ILE A 190 1.27 -16.08 1.08
CA ILE A 190 2.55 -15.38 0.97
C ILE A 190 3.32 -15.58 2.26
N GLU A 191 4.60 -15.91 2.17
CA GLU A 191 5.48 -16.10 3.33
C GLU A 191 6.93 -15.80 2.98
N CYS A 192 7.70 -15.27 3.93
CA CYS A 192 9.14 -15.14 3.82
C CYS A 192 9.80 -16.33 4.52
N ILE A 193 10.64 -17.05 3.80
CA ILE A 193 11.42 -18.17 4.32
C ILE A 193 12.91 -17.91 4.11
N ASP A 194 13.74 -18.43 5.02
CA ASP A 194 15.18 -18.22 4.93
C ASP A 194 15.82 -18.90 3.72
N THR A 195 15.38 -20.11 3.47
CA THR A 195 15.85 -20.95 2.36
C THR A 195 14.73 -21.83 1.84
N GLU A 196 14.74 -22.06 0.55
CA GLU A 196 13.87 -23.05 -0.08
C GLU A 196 14.33 -24.47 0.31
N SER A 197 13.67 -25.02 1.30
CA SER A 197 13.89 -26.39 1.75
C SER A 197 12.58 -27.18 1.74
N TYR A 198 12.68 -28.50 1.76
CA TYR A 198 11.52 -29.35 1.94
C TYR A 198 10.69 -28.95 3.18
N LEU A 199 11.34 -28.68 4.31
CA LEU A 199 10.65 -28.32 5.56
C LEU A 199 9.93 -26.98 5.47
N SER A 200 10.55 -25.98 4.86
CA SER A 200 9.94 -24.66 4.66
C SER A 200 8.71 -24.77 3.76
N TRP A 201 8.82 -25.43 2.62
CA TRP A 201 7.70 -25.67 1.71
C TRP A 201 6.58 -26.49 2.34
N ARG A 202 6.94 -27.52 3.09
CA ARG A 202 5.96 -28.33 3.82
C ARG A 202 5.21 -27.49 4.86
N GLY A 203 5.90 -26.66 5.64
CA GLY A 203 5.30 -25.74 6.59
C GLY A 203 4.30 -24.80 5.90
N PHE A 204 4.71 -24.16 4.83
CA PHE A 204 3.87 -23.28 4.02
C PHE A 204 2.61 -23.97 3.50
N LEU A 205 2.73 -25.17 2.90
CA LEU A 205 1.59 -25.94 2.38
C LEU A 205 0.65 -26.39 3.50
N LEU A 206 1.16 -26.76 4.66
CA LEU A 206 0.36 -27.11 5.82
C LEU A 206 -0.41 -25.90 6.36
N SER A 207 0.19 -24.71 6.33
CA SER A 207 -0.51 -23.47 6.71
C SER A 207 -1.68 -23.15 5.77
N LEU A 208 -1.54 -23.37 4.46
CA LEU A 208 -2.64 -23.24 3.51
C LEU A 208 -3.77 -24.24 3.81
N ARG A 209 -3.43 -25.48 4.09
CA ARG A 209 -4.40 -26.52 4.46
C ARG A 209 -5.14 -26.22 5.75
N SER A 210 -4.43 -25.74 6.77
CA SER A 210 -5.05 -25.38 8.06
C SER A 210 -6.06 -24.23 7.92
N ARG A 211 -5.91 -23.38 6.88
CA ARG A 211 -6.86 -22.34 6.53
C ARG A 211 -7.97 -22.79 5.57
N GLY A 212 -8.05 -24.09 5.29
CA GLY A 212 -9.14 -24.67 4.51
C GLY A 212 -8.86 -24.83 3.02
N LEU A 213 -7.60 -24.82 2.55
CA LEU A 213 -7.28 -25.13 1.15
C LEU A 213 -7.69 -26.58 0.84
N LEU A 214 -8.70 -26.76 -0.03
CA LEU A 214 -9.30 -28.05 -0.39
C LEU A 214 -9.33 -28.24 -1.91
N GLY A 215 -9.48 -29.52 -2.34
CA GLY A 215 -9.81 -29.89 -3.71
C GLY A 215 -8.67 -29.70 -4.72
N VAL A 216 -7.42 -29.54 -4.26
CA VAL A 216 -6.26 -29.35 -5.16
C VAL A 216 -6.06 -30.61 -6.01
N ARG A 217 -6.11 -30.46 -7.34
CA ARG A 217 -5.93 -31.52 -8.34
C ARG A 217 -4.62 -31.39 -9.10
N LEU A 218 -4.16 -30.14 -9.31
CA LEU A 218 -2.92 -29.86 -10.02
C LEU A 218 -2.14 -28.76 -9.31
N VAL A 219 -0.86 -29.04 -9.08
CA VAL A 219 0.12 -28.05 -8.60
C VAL A 219 1.13 -27.78 -9.71
N VAL A 220 1.34 -26.51 -10.00
CA VAL A 220 2.35 -26.03 -10.96
C VAL A 220 3.44 -25.29 -10.21
N SER A 221 4.70 -25.69 -10.38
CA SER A 221 5.84 -25.01 -9.77
C SER A 221 7.11 -25.17 -10.59
N ASP A 222 8.21 -24.58 -10.13
CA ASP A 222 9.53 -24.98 -10.60
C ASP A 222 9.87 -26.43 -10.19
N ALA A 223 11.00 -26.97 -10.67
CA ALA A 223 11.42 -28.34 -10.40
C ALA A 223 12.33 -28.47 -9.17
N HIS A 224 12.19 -27.59 -8.17
CA HIS A 224 12.94 -27.69 -6.93
C HIS A 224 12.55 -28.96 -6.17
N GLU A 225 13.50 -29.86 -5.91
CA GLU A 225 13.24 -31.19 -5.34
C GLU A 225 12.51 -31.15 -3.99
N GLY A 226 12.91 -30.21 -3.11
CA GLY A 226 12.27 -30.02 -1.81
C GLY A 226 10.81 -29.61 -1.94
N LEU A 227 10.47 -28.74 -2.90
CA LEU A 227 9.11 -28.32 -3.19
C LEU A 227 8.27 -29.47 -3.75
N VAL A 228 8.78 -30.18 -4.75
CA VAL A 228 8.06 -31.32 -5.35
C VAL A 228 7.76 -32.41 -4.31
N ARG A 229 8.72 -32.69 -3.42
CA ARG A 229 8.52 -33.62 -2.31
C ARG A 229 7.47 -33.12 -1.33
N ALA A 230 7.53 -31.84 -0.95
CA ALA A 230 6.56 -31.22 -0.04
C ALA A 230 5.14 -31.26 -0.60
N VAL A 231 4.96 -31.00 -1.90
CA VAL A 231 3.67 -31.10 -2.61
C VAL A 231 3.10 -32.50 -2.51
N ARG A 232 3.89 -33.54 -2.85
CA ARG A 232 3.45 -34.94 -2.80
C ARG A 232 2.98 -35.37 -1.42
N GLU A 233 3.68 -34.93 -0.38
CA GLU A 233 3.37 -35.31 1.01
C GLU A 233 2.24 -34.48 1.62
N SER A 234 2.17 -33.17 1.27
CA SER A 234 1.19 -32.26 1.88
C SER A 234 -0.13 -32.20 1.13
N LEU A 235 -0.16 -32.52 -0.16
CA LEU A 235 -1.36 -32.46 -1.02
C LEU A 235 -1.59 -33.83 -1.69
N PRO A 236 -1.94 -34.87 -0.93
CA PRO A 236 -2.13 -36.22 -1.48
C PRO A 236 -3.28 -36.20 -2.49
N GLY A 237 -3.04 -36.80 -3.66
CA GLY A 237 -3.99 -36.84 -4.78
C GLY A 237 -3.82 -35.71 -5.81
N ALA A 238 -3.05 -34.67 -5.50
CA ALA A 238 -2.72 -33.63 -6.47
C ALA A 238 -1.61 -34.13 -7.44
N ALA A 239 -1.83 -33.92 -8.74
CA ALA A 239 -0.77 -34.09 -9.75
C ALA A 239 0.20 -32.89 -9.66
N TRP A 240 1.47 -33.12 -9.97
CA TRP A 240 2.46 -32.05 -10.08
C TRP A 240 2.90 -31.87 -11.54
N GLN A 241 3.02 -30.62 -11.97
CA GLN A 241 3.51 -30.21 -13.26
C GLN A 241 4.60 -29.16 -13.13
N ARG A 242 5.68 -29.31 -13.91
CA ARG A 242 6.72 -28.26 -13.99
C ARG A 242 6.17 -27.02 -14.69
N CYS A 243 6.45 -25.85 -14.14
CA CYS A 243 6.12 -24.57 -14.74
C CYS A 243 6.82 -24.41 -16.10
N ILE A 244 6.05 -24.14 -17.15
CA ILE A 244 6.56 -24.00 -18.52
C ILE A 244 7.53 -22.82 -18.62
N ALA A 245 7.20 -21.68 -18.01
CA ALA A 245 8.06 -20.49 -18.03
C ALA A 245 9.45 -20.76 -17.41
N HIS A 246 9.50 -21.52 -16.30
CA HIS A 246 10.78 -21.94 -15.70
C HIS A 246 11.52 -22.96 -16.56
N LEU A 247 10.79 -23.86 -17.22
CA LEU A 247 11.40 -24.82 -18.15
C LEU A 247 12.04 -24.11 -19.33
N GLU A 248 11.32 -23.21 -19.99
CA GLU A 248 11.81 -22.43 -21.13
C GLU A 248 13.05 -21.61 -20.76
N ARG A 249 13.01 -20.91 -19.61
CA ARG A 249 14.16 -20.15 -19.12
C ARG A 249 15.40 -21.03 -18.92
N ASN A 250 15.22 -22.20 -18.31
CA ASN A 250 16.32 -23.13 -18.07
C ASN A 250 16.91 -23.69 -19.38
N VAL A 251 16.06 -24.00 -20.38
CA VAL A 251 16.51 -24.44 -21.72
C VAL A 251 17.31 -23.34 -22.41
N LEU A 252 16.83 -22.10 -22.38
CA LEU A 252 17.53 -20.96 -22.99
C LEU A 252 18.91 -20.71 -22.36
N ILE A 253 19.01 -20.79 -21.02
CA ILE A 253 20.32 -20.64 -20.32
C ILE A 253 21.29 -21.76 -20.69
N THR A 254 20.81 -22.98 -20.98
CA THR A 254 21.68 -24.10 -21.34
C THR A 254 22.18 -24.01 -22.79
N LEU A 255 21.47 -23.26 -23.64
CA LEU A 255 21.81 -23.09 -25.06
C LEU A 255 22.72 -21.87 -25.34
N MET A 256 22.95 -21.00 -24.33
CA MET A 256 23.88 -19.86 -24.39
C MET A 256 25.24 -20.20 -23.79
#